data_0003728c3be11a59862d92a94e5916d7
#
_entry.id   0003728c3be11a59862d92a94e5916d7
#
_cell.length_a   1.000
_cell.length_b   1.000
_cell.length_c   1.000
_cell.angle_alpha   90.00
_cell.angle_beta   90.00
_cell.angle_gamma   90.00
#
_symmetry.space_group_name_H-M   'P 1'
#
loop_
_entity.id
_entity.type
_entity.pdbx_description
1 polymer ?
#
loop_
_entity_poly.entity_id
_entity_poly.type
_entity_poly.pdbx_seq_one_letter_code
_entity_poly.pdbx_strand_id
1 'polypeptide(L)'
;MSHKVLFSKIAEKEVKNIIINLKEFTQDLNLIQQRQAEIRNAVFSLDIFPERYPIHKTNNKIYYFRKMVTKHYIILYSITNKTVIIKKILAQGMNI
;
A
#
# COMPACT_ATOMS: atom_id res chain seq x y z
N MET A 1 -18.01 11.47 -1.37
CA MET A 1 -17.53 11.73 -0.01
C MET A 1 -16.17 11.12 0.18
N SER A 2 -15.27 11.82 0.87
CA SER A 2 -13.94 11.31 1.09
C SER A 2 -13.91 10.38 2.30
N HIS A 3 -13.01 9.40 2.23
CA HIS A 3 -12.73 8.50 3.34
C HIS A 3 -11.47 8.96 4.04
N LYS A 4 -11.40 8.73 5.34
CA LYS A 4 -10.17 8.91 6.09
C LYS A 4 -9.24 7.74 5.76
N VAL A 5 -7.95 8.01 5.55
CA VAL A 5 -6.97 6.96 5.24
C VAL A 5 -5.94 6.90 6.34
N LEU A 6 -5.80 5.73 6.95
CA LEU A 6 -4.87 5.50 8.06
C LEU A 6 -3.97 4.32 7.75
N PHE A 7 -2.75 4.35 8.29
CA PHE A 7 -1.81 3.22 8.20
C PHE A 7 -1.90 2.37 9.46
N SER A 8 -1.92 1.06 9.29
CA SER A 8 -1.67 0.14 10.39
C SER A 8 -0.21 0.26 10.83
N LYS A 9 0.10 -0.21 12.04
CA LYS A 9 1.49 -0.23 12.52
C LYS A 9 2.36 -1.10 11.63
N ILE A 10 1.82 -2.21 11.14
CA ILE A 10 2.54 -3.10 10.22
C ILE A 10 2.87 -2.37 8.91
N ALA A 11 1.89 -1.66 8.35
CA ALA A 11 2.10 -0.92 7.10
C ALA A 11 3.11 0.21 7.27
N GLU A 12 3.05 0.94 8.38
CA GLU A 12 4.05 1.98 8.68
C GLU A 12 5.45 1.41 8.71
N LYS A 13 5.63 0.28 9.38
CA LYS A 13 6.92 -0.39 9.48
C LYS A 13 7.39 -0.87 8.11
N GLU A 14 6.48 -1.39 7.30
CA GLU A 14 6.83 -1.86 5.97
C GLU A 14 7.29 -0.72 5.06
N VAL A 15 6.63 0.44 5.12
CA VAL A 15 7.06 1.62 4.37
C VAL A 15 8.46 2.05 4.79
N LYS A 16 8.72 2.11 6.09
CA LYS A 16 10.07 2.46 6.58
C LYS A 16 11.12 1.48 6.08
N ASN A 17 10.82 0.17 6.11
CA ASN A 17 11.75 -0.84 5.63
C ASN A 17 12.00 -0.72 4.13
N ILE A 18 10.96 -0.43 3.35
CA ILE A 18 11.10 -0.21 1.91
C ILE A 18 12.08 0.95 1.65
N ILE A 19 11.91 2.05 2.36
CA ILE A 19 12.76 3.24 2.17
C ILE A 19 14.20 2.95 2.61
N ILE A 20 14.37 2.27 3.74
CA ILE A 20 15.71 1.88 4.23
C ILE A 20 16.41 1.00 3.20
N ASN A 21 15.69 -0.01 2.66
CA ASN A 21 16.26 -0.91 1.67
C ASN A 21 16.63 -0.16 0.38
N LEU A 22 15.82 0.81 -0.04
CA LEU A 22 16.15 1.63 -1.20
C LEU A 22 17.41 2.43 -0.97
N LYS A 23 17.57 3.03 0.21
CA LYS A 23 18.77 3.81 0.54
C LYS A 23 20.02 2.94 0.58
N GLU A 24 19.90 1.69 0.97
CA GLU A 24 21.02 0.74 0.95
C GLU A 24 21.35 0.29 -0.46
N PHE A 25 20.33 0.20 -1.33
CA PHE A 25 20.49 -0.28 -2.69
C PHE A 25 20.99 0.80 -3.65
N THR A 26 20.61 2.06 -3.44
CA THR A 26 20.94 3.15 -4.34
C THR A 26 21.22 4.43 -3.57
N GLN A 27 22.08 5.29 -4.15
CA GLN A 27 22.30 6.65 -3.65
C GLN A 27 21.53 7.67 -4.47
N ASP A 28 20.72 7.23 -5.42
CA ASP A 28 19.94 8.13 -6.28
C ASP A 28 18.72 8.64 -5.49
N LEU A 29 18.83 9.88 -5.02
CA LEU A 29 17.76 10.52 -4.25
C LEU A 29 16.49 10.68 -5.08
N ASN A 30 16.62 10.90 -6.38
CA ASN A 30 15.44 11.02 -7.26
C ASN A 30 14.65 9.71 -7.29
N LEU A 31 15.34 8.59 -7.38
CA LEU A 31 14.67 7.28 -7.36
C LEU A 31 13.94 7.05 -6.04
N ILE A 32 14.59 7.36 -4.92
CA ILE A 32 13.99 7.20 -3.59
C ILE A 32 12.75 8.06 -3.48
N GLN A 33 12.83 9.33 -3.89
CA GLN A 33 11.69 10.24 -3.85
C GLN A 33 10.54 9.78 -4.75
N GLN A 34 10.86 9.24 -5.93
CA GLN A 34 9.83 8.72 -6.83
C GLN A 34 9.09 7.52 -6.21
N ARG A 35 9.80 6.63 -5.55
CA ARG A 35 9.17 5.49 -4.88
C ARG A 35 8.29 5.94 -3.71
N GLN A 36 8.78 6.91 -2.92
CA GLN A 36 7.98 7.48 -1.83
C GLN A 36 6.71 8.13 -2.36
N ALA A 37 6.82 8.89 -3.45
CA ALA A 37 5.67 9.56 -4.06
C ALA A 37 4.68 8.55 -4.62
N GLU A 38 5.16 7.46 -5.20
CA GLU A 38 4.31 6.39 -5.71
C GLU A 38 3.42 5.82 -4.60
N ILE A 39 4.02 5.49 -3.46
CA ILE A 39 3.29 4.94 -2.32
C ILE A 39 2.31 5.98 -1.78
N ARG A 40 2.78 7.21 -1.55
CA ARG A 40 1.93 8.27 -0.99
C ARG A 40 0.74 8.58 -1.88
N ASN A 41 0.97 8.75 -3.17
CA ASN A 41 -0.10 9.09 -4.10
C ASN A 41 -1.11 7.95 -4.22
N ALA A 42 -0.64 6.71 -4.24
CA ALA A 42 -1.51 5.55 -4.28
C ALA A 42 -2.40 5.48 -3.04
N VAL A 43 -1.79 5.63 -1.86
CA VAL A 43 -2.52 5.55 -0.59
C VAL A 43 -3.55 6.66 -0.50
N PHE A 44 -3.18 7.89 -0.82
CA PHE A 44 -4.11 9.02 -0.72
C PHE A 44 -5.23 8.95 -1.76
N SER A 45 -5.01 8.28 -2.88
CA SER A 45 -6.07 8.11 -3.88
C SER A 45 -7.24 7.25 -3.35
N LEU A 46 -7.03 6.54 -2.26
CA LEU A 46 -8.07 5.69 -1.66
C LEU A 46 -9.06 6.47 -0.81
N ASP A 47 -8.92 7.78 -0.72
CA ASP A 47 -9.90 8.63 -0.04
C ASP A 47 -11.21 8.72 -0.81
N ILE A 48 -11.18 8.46 -2.12
CA ILE A 48 -12.36 8.51 -3.00
C ILE A 48 -12.54 7.14 -3.65
N PHE A 49 -13.73 6.56 -3.52
CA PHE A 49 -14.08 5.25 -4.09
C PHE A 49 -13.07 4.16 -3.79
N PRO A 50 -12.74 3.90 -2.51
CA PRO A 50 -11.79 2.84 -2.19
C PRO A 50 -12.30 1.45 -2.56
N GLU A 51 -13.59 1.29 -2.84
CA GLU A 51 -14.17 0.01 -3.26
C GLU A 51 -13.82 -0.37 -4.70
N ARG A 52 -13.16 0.49 -5.47
CA ARG A 52 -12.88 0.23 -6.89
C ARG A 52 -11.88 -0.89 -7.14
N TYR A 53 -11.09 -1.26 -6.14
CA TYR A 53 -10.15 -2.36 -6.27
C TYR A 53 -10.73 -3.66 -5.73
N PRO A 54 -10.34 -4.82 -6.30
CA PRO A 54 -10.96 -6.10 -5.93
C PRO A 54 -10.56 -6.57 -4.55
N ILE A 55 -11.42 -7.41 -3.97
CA ILE A 55 -11.11 -8.09 -2.72
C ILE A 55 -9.99 -9.10 -2.99
N HIS A 56 -9.00 -9.13 -2.11
CA HIS A 56 -7.87 -10.04 -2.22
C HIS A 56 -8.28 -11.46 -1.86
N LYS A 57 -7.93 -12.41 -2.74
CA LYS A 57 -8.21 -13.83 -2.51
C LYS A 57 -6.93 -14.61 -2.71
N THR A 58 -6.69 -15.55 -1.80
CA THR A 58 -5.62 -16.54 -1.97
C THR A 58 -6.21 -17.92 -1.79
N ASN A 59 -5.68 -18.90 -2.49
CA ASN A 59 -6.05 -20.31 -2.52
C ASN A 59 -7.37 -20.66 -1.80
N ASN A 60 -7.32 -20.93 -0.50
CA ASN A 60 -8.49 -21.38 0.26
C ASN A 60 -9.03 -20.32 1.20
N LYS A 61 -8.54 -19.05 1.08
CA LYS A 61 -8.93 -17.99 2.00
C LYS A 61 -9.38 -16.77 1.24
N ILE A 62 -10.48 -16.19 1.70
CA ILE A 62 -10.92 -14.86 1.27
C ILE A 62 -10.57 -13.91 2.40
N TYR A 63 -9.71 -12.94 2.11
CA TYR A 63 -9.38 -11.91 3.08
C TYR A 63 -10.31 -10.73 2.88
N TYR A 64 -10.77 -10.15 3.97
CA TYR A 64 -11.68 -8.99 3.92
C TYR A 64 -10.89 -7.70 3.71
N PHE A 65 -9.91 -7.75 2.82
CA PHE A 65 -9.20 -6.55 2.39
C PHE A 65 -9.03 -6.57 0.89
N ARG A 66 -8.81 -5.37 0.36
CA ARG A 66 -8.69 -5.15 -1.07
C ARG A 66 -7.25 -5.00 -1.47
N LYS A 67 -6.97 -5.26 -2.74
CA LYS A 67 -5.62 -5.26 -3.28
C LYS A 67 -5.52 -4.21 -4.37
N MET A 68 -4.64 -3.23 -4.16
CA MET A 68 -4.28 -2.21 -5.14
C MET A 68 -2.86 -2.47 -5.62
N VAL A 69 -2.66 -2.55 -6.92
CA VAL A 69 -1.34 -2.77 -7.51
C VAL A 69 -0.89 -1.47 -8.16
N THR A 70 0.30 -1.01 -7.78
CA THR A 70 0.96 0.12 -8.43
C THR A 70 2.08 -0.41 -9.33
N LYS A 71 2.85 0.49 -9.91
CA LYS A 71 3.96 0.08 -10.78
C LYS A 71 4.97 -0.82 -10.05
N HIS A 72 5.26 -0.51 -8.78
CA HIS A 72 6.32 -1.22 -8.04
C HIS A 72 5.84 -1.87 -6.75
N TYR A 73 4.60 -1.60 -6.30
CA TYR A 73 4.12 -2.03 -4.99
C TYR A 73 2.75 -2.64 -5.06
N ILE A 74 2.44 -3.38 -4.01
CA ILE A 74 1.10 -3.94 -3.78
C ILE A 74 0.65 -3.41 -2.43
N ILE A 75 -0.54 -2.83 -2.40
CA ILE A 75 -1.12 -2.23 -1.20
C ILE A 75 -2.38 -3.01 -0.84
N LEU A 76 -2.40 -3.55 0.37
CA LEU A 76 -3.56 -4.25 0.90
C LEU A 76 -4.22 -3.38 1.95
N TYR A 77 -5.54 -3.20 1.84
CA TYR A 77 -6.27 -2.31 2.72
C TYR A 77 -7.68 -2.83 2.98
N SER A 78 -8.25 -2.35 4.07
CA SER A 78 -9.65 -2.64 4.41
C SER A 78 -10.42 -1.34 4.54
N ILE A 79 -11.74 -1.42 4.45
CA ILE A 79 -12.63 -0.27 4.59
C ILE A 79 -13.57 -0.56 5.77
N THR A 80 -13.61 0.35 6.71
CA THR A 80 -14.49 0.24 7.88
C THR A 80 -15.04 1.63 8.18
N ASN A 81 -16.35 1.82 8.06
CA ASN A 81 -17.03 3.09 8.45
C ASN A 81 -16.35 4.32 7.89
N LYS A 82 -16.27 4.46 6.58
CA LYS A 82 -15.65 5.62 5.92
C LYS A 82 -14.16 5.79 6.25
N THR A 83 -13.53 4.76 6.79
CA THR A 83 -12.09 4.77 7.06
C THR A 83 -11.43 3.67 6.26
N VAL A 84 -10.37 4.03 5.55
CA VAL A 84 -9.50 3.08 4.84
C VAL A 84 -8.30 2.82 5.74
N ILE A 85 -8.03 1.56 6.03
CA ILE A 85 -6.87 1.17 6.83
C ILE A 85 -5.91 0.41 5.95
N ILE A 86 -4.72 0.95 5.77
CA ILE A 86 -3.67 0.29 4.99
C ILE A 86 -3.09 -0.82 5.86
N LYS A 87 -3.26 -2.06 5.41
CA LYS A 87 -2.86 -3.24 6.19
C LYS A 87 -1.45 -3.68 5.89
N LYS A 88 -1.07 -3.69 4.62
CA LYS A 88 0.27 -4.14 4.19
C LYS A 88 0.69 -3.39 2.94
N ILE A 89 1.99 -3.18 2.80
CA ILE A 89 2.60 -2.65 1.59
C ILE A 89 3.79 -3.54 1.25
N LEU A 90 3.75 -4.12 0.05
CA LEU A 90 4.76 -5.07 -0.40
C LEU A 90 5.31 -4.63 -1.74
N ALA A 91 6.57 -4.97 -2.01
CA ALA A 91 7.13 -4.79 -3.35
C ALA A 91 6.51 -5.83 -4.28
N GLN A 92 6.28 -5.46 -5.54
CA GLN A 92 5.80 -6.41 -6.54
C GLN A 92 6.81 -7.54 -6.71
N GLY A 93 6.27 -8.75 -6.96
CA GLY A 93 7.10 -9.94 -7.11
C GLY A 93 7.28 -10.72 -5.82
N MET A 94 6.87 -10.18 -4.69
CA MET A 94 6.90 -10.92 -3.43
C MET A 94 5.65 -11.78 -3.30
N ASN A 95 5.80 -12.94 -2.66
CA ASN A 95 4.66 -13.80 -2.36
C ASN A 95 3.79 -13.16 -1.28
N ILE A 96 2.51 -13.17 -1.55
CA ILE A 96 1.52 -12.62 -0.62
C ILE A 96 0.77 -13.76 0.07
#